data_8eec3dd4ad9d03f055589f3cab84eb80
#
_entry.id   8eec3dd4ad9d03f055589f3cab84eb80
#
_cell.length_a   1.000
_cell.length_b   1.000
_cell.length_c   1.000
_cell.angle_alpha   90.00
_cell.angle_beta   90.00
_cell.angle_gamma   90.00
#
_symmetry.space_group_name_H-M   'P 1'
#
loop_
_entity.id
_entity.type
_entity.pdbx_description
1 polymer ?
#
loop_
_entity_poly.entity_id
_entity_poly.type
_entity_poly.pdbx_seq_one_letter_code
_entity_poly.pdbx_strand_id
1 'polypeptide(L)'
;MKLLFVSLGCDKNLVDSEYMIGMLTSHGIELTDDETEADIIIVNSCCFIGDAKEESINTILEMAEQKKTGCCKSLIVTGCLTQRYQDEVKKEIPEVDAILGTNSYDSIVEALEETLQHKFYKNFHTLSGLPQLSTKRTVTTGGHYAYLKIAEGCNKNCTYCVIPSVRGRYRSVPMDELVTSAEELVAGGVKELILVAQETTLYGVDLYGKKCLHELLDRLNGISGLFWIRIMYCYPEEIYEELIDSMIKDKKVCHYLDMPVQHCNDTILQRMGRKTNKKELIERIHYLRKCVPDITLRTSLICGFPGETKEQHEELMQFVNDMEFDRLGAFTYSAEEGTPAAEMPDQVPQEQKEEWQADVMELQEEVIFDKNEAMKGTVLYAFIEGQVADENNTYVGRTYRDAPNVDGYIFINTDEELLTGDIVKVEVTGAYEYDLIATIVK
;
A
#
# COMPACT_ATOMS: atom_id res chain seq x y z
N MET A 1 7.20 30.42 2.33
CA MET A 1 5.92 29.90 2.85
C MET A 1 6.15 28.48 3.33
N LYS A 2 5.51 28.11 4.43
CA LYS A 2 5.62 26.78 5.02
C LYS A 2 4.41 25.90 4.60
N LEU A 3 4.68 24.67 4.23
CA LEU A 3 3.71 23.67 3.79
C LEU A 3 3.64 22.53 4.80
N LEU A 4 2.48 22.28 5.35
CA LEU A 4 2.13 21.01 5.97
C LEU A 4 1.44 20.12 4.94
N PHE A 5 1.96 18.92 4.74
CA PHE A 5 1.37 17.94 3.83
C PHE A 5 0.91 16.69 4.60
N VAL A 6 -0.39 16.44 4.62
CA VAL A 6 -1.00 15.26 5.25
C VAL A 6 -1.35 14.25 4.17
N SER A 7 -0.69 13.09 4.20
CA SER A 7 -0.93 12.00 3.24
C SER A 7 -1.65 10.86 3.92
N LEU A 8 -2.91 10.63 3.58
CA LEU A 8 -3.76 9.58 4.15
C LEU A 8 -3.94 8.42 3.18
N GLY A 9 -4.28 7.27 3.74
CA GLY A 9 -4.63 6.06 3.00
C GLY A 9 -3.42 5.23 2.57
N CYS A 10 -3.32 4.88 1.29
CA CYS A 10 -2.42 3.84 0.81
C CYS A 10 -1.11 4.40 0.21
N ASP A 11 -0.14 3.50 0.00
CA ASP A 11 1.13 3.74 -0.68
C ASP A 11 1.02 4.40 -2.08
N LYS A 12 -0.07 4.14 -2.83
CA LYS A 12 -0.34 4.84 -4.10
C LYS A 12 -0.65 6.32 -3.88
N ASN A 13 -1.41 6.65 -2.82
CA ASN A 13 -1.61 8.04 -2.40
C ASN A 13 -0.31 8.69 -1.95
N LEU A 14 0.54 7.96 -1.23
CA LEU A 14 1.84 8.46 -0.79
C LEU A 14 2.73 8.84 -1.98
N VAL A 15 2.78 8.00 -3.03
CA VAL A 15 3.51 8.33 -4.26
C VAL A 15 2.98 9.62 -4.89
N ASP A 16 1.64 9.80 -4.96
CA ASP A 16 1.04 11.03 -5.48
C ASP A 16 1.41 12.25 -4.61
N SER A 17 1.42 12.08 -3.28
CA SER A 17 1.83 13.11 -2.32
C SER A 17 3.28 13.54 -2.54
N GLU A 18 4.19 12.59 -2.69
CA GLU A 18 5.62 12.84 -2.89
C GLU A 18 5.92 13.58 -4.20
N TYR A 19 5.13 13.35 -5.25
CA TYR A 19 5.21 14.16 -6.47
C TYR A 19 4.71 15.59 -6.24
N MET A 20 3.59 15.78 -5.55
CA MET A 20 3.08 17.12 -5.21
C MET A 20 4.06 17.89 -4.32
N ILE A 21 4.64 17.25 -3.32
CA ILE A 21 5.70 17.83 -2.48
C ILE A 21 6.89 18.25 -3.33
N GLY A 22 7.37 17.40 -4.24
CA GLY A 22 8.47 17.69 -5.14
C GLY A 22 8.20 18.92 -6.03
N MET A 23 6.99 19.01 -6.58
CA MET A 23 6.59 20.19 -7.37
C MET A 23 6.57 21.46 -6.54
N LEU A 24 5.99 21.45 -5.35
CA LEU A 24 5.89 22.62 -4.48
C LEU A 24 7.24 23.06 -3.92
N THR A 25 8.08 22.12 -3.49
CA THR A 25 9.44 22.45 -2.99
C THR A 25 10.34 23.01 -4.08
N SER A 26 10.19 22.55 -5.34
CA SER A 26 10.90 23.13 -6.48
C SER A 26 10.49 24.58 -6.76
N HIS A 27 9.33 25.03 -6.28
CA HIS A 27 8.86 26.42 -6.32
C HIS A 27 9.20 27.21 -5.04
N GLY A 28 10.11 26.69 -4.20
CA GLY A 28 10.63 27.40 -3.02
C GLY A 28 9.68 27.36 -1.81
N ILE A 29 8.76 26.39 -1.74
CA ILE A 29 7.93 26.13 -0.57
C ILE A 29 8.71 25.24 0.39
N GLU A 30 8.78 25.60 1.66
CA GLU A 30 9.46 24.87 2.73
C GLU A 30 8.48 23.95 3.45
N LEU A 31 8.89 22.73 3.78
CA LEU A 31 8.07 21.79 4.55
C LEU A 31 8.10 22.15 6.04
N THR A 32 7.01 21.90 6.74
CA THR A 32 6.90 21.95 8.20
C THR A 32 6.06 20.77 8.69
N ASP A 33 6.33 20.34 9.92
CA ASP A 33 5.52 19.39 10.68
C ASP A 33 4.63 20.06 11.72
N ASP A 34 4.76 21.41 11.89
CA ASP A 34 3.94 22.21 12.78
C ASP A 34 2.75 22.81 12.03
N GLU A 35 1.56 22.32 12.34
CA GLU A 35 0.30 22.78 11.75
C GLU A 35 -0.01 24.24 12.01
N THR A 36 0.45 24.77 13.17
CA THR A 36 0.18 26.15 13.59
C THR A 36 1.02 27.17 12.82
N GLU A 37 2.17 26.76 12.28
CA GLU A 37 3.09 27.58 11.48
C GLU A 37 2.86 27.43 9.95
N ALA A 38 2.00 26.49 9.53
CA ALA A 38 1.78 26.20 8.12
C ALA A 38 0.99 27.33 7.44
N ASP A 39 1.58 27.97 6.43
CA ASP A 39 0.87 28.89 5.54
C ASP A 39 -0.06 28.16 4.57
N ILE A 40 0.30 26.93 4.22
CA ILE A 40 -0.37 26.06 3.23
C ILE A 40 -0.56 24.70 3.89
N ILE A 41 -1.78 24.17 3.84
CA ILE A 41 -2.07 22.81 4.27
C ILE A 41 -2.67 22.05 3.09
N ILE A 42 -2.11 20.87 2.81
CA ILE A 42 -2.61 19.98 1.77
C ILE A 42 -2.95 18.63 2.40
N VAL A 43 -4.18 18.16 2.19
CA VAL A 43 -4.63 16.84 2.63
C VAL A 43 -4.89 15.96 1.40
N ASN A 44 -4.06 14.93 1.21
CA ASN A 44 -4.31 13.89 0.23
C ASN A 44 -5.15 12.79 0.88
N SER A 45 -6.42 12.75 0.53
CA SER A 45 -7.48 12.03 1.25
C SER A 45 -7.73 10.63 0.70
N CYS A 46 -8.25 9.75 1.55
CA CYS A 46 -8.70 8.40 1.23
C CYS A 46 -10.22 8.27 1.38
N CYS A 47 -10.84 7.31 0.67
CA CYS A 47 -12.24 6.94 0.85
C CYS A 47 -12.49 5.47 0.47
N PHE A 48 -11.48 4.61 0.65
CA PHE A 48 -11.56 3.22 0.21
C PHE A 48 -12.54 2.41 1.05
N ILE A 49 -12.54 2.62 2.35
CA ILE A 49 -13.49 2.04 3.33
C ILE A 49 -14.01 3.13 4.27
N GLY A 50 -15.10 2.84 5.00
CA GLY A 50 -15.76 3.76 5.92
C GLY A 50 -14.80 4.47 6.87
N ASP A 51 -13.94 3.70 7.56
CA ASP A 51 -12.98 4.23 8.53
C ASP A 51 -11.98 5.20 7.89
N ALA A 52 -11.43 4.86 6.72
CA ALA A 52 -10.50 5.75 6.01
C ALA A 52 -11.18 7.03 5.48
N LYS A 53 -12.49 6.96 5.20
CA LYS A 53 -13.30 8.13 4.85
C LYS A 53 -13.53 9.02 6.08
N GLU A 54 -13.87 8.44 7.22
CA GLU A 54 -14.04 9.16 8.48
C GLU A 54 -12.73 9.83 8.93
N GLU A 55 -11.61 9.10 8.91
CA GLU A 55 -10.28 9.65 9.15
C GLU A 55 -10.01 10.87 8.25
N SER A 56 -10.25 10.73 6.95
CA SER A 56 -10.03 11.82 5.99
C SER A 56 -10.90 13.05 6.29
N ILE A 57 -12.16 12.86 6.61
CA ILE A 57 -13.08 13.97 6.95
C ILE A 57 -12.63 14.65 8.24
N ASN A 58 -12.32 13.87 9.28
CA ASN A 58 -11.87 14.42 10.57
C ASN A 58 -10.57 15.20 10.42
N THR A 59 -9.60 14.68 9.69
CA THR A 59 -8.34 15.37 9.39
C THR A 59 -8.58 16.70 8.64
N ILE A 60 -9.45 16.70 7.62
CA ILE A 60 -9.75 17.94 6.87
C ILE A 60 -10.40 18.97 7.80
N LEU A 61 -11.32 18.57 8.69
CA LEU A 61 -11.97 19.46 9.64
C LEU A 61 -10.96 20.02 10.66
N GLU A 62 -10.06 19.19 11.18
CA GLU A 62 -8.99 19.61 12.07
C GLU A 62 -8.07 20.64 11.39
N MET A 63 -7.62 20.36 10.18
CA MET A 63 -6.78 21.27 9.40
C MET A 63 -7.52 22.57 9.02
N ALA A 64 -8.84 22.53 8.83
CA ALA A 64 -9.66 23.70 8.57
C ALA A 64 -9.67 24.69 9.75
N GLU A 65 -9.57 24.21 11.00
CA GLU A 65 -9.46 25.08 12.17
C GLU A 65 -8.18 25.93 12.16
N GLN A 66 -7.10 25.49 11.49
CA GLN A 66 -5.85 26.27 11.36
C GLN A 66 -6.03 27.56 10.53
N LYS A 67 -7.11 27.68 9.77
CA LYS A 67 -7.48 28.96 9.13
C LYS A 67 -8.00 30.02 10.13
N LYS A 68 -8.43 29.60 11.30
CA LYS A 68 -8.94 30.48 12.38
C LYS A 68 -7.92 30.67 13.50
N THR A 69 -7.21 29.61 13.83
CA THR A 69 -6.34 29.54 15.02
C THR A 69 -4.84 29.62 14.68
N GLY A 70 -4.45 29.23 13.47
CA GLY A 70 -3.08 29.21 12.99
C GLY A 70 -2.79 30.23 11.89
N CYS A 71 -1.79 29.92 11.06
CA CYS A 71 -1.32 30.78 9.95
C CYS A 71 -1.85 30.36 8.57
N CYS A 72 -2.71 29.35 8.47
CA CYS A 72 -3.15 28.74 7.23
C CYS A 72 -3.90 29.71 6.32
N LYS A 73 -3.34 29.98 5.15
CA LYS A 73 -3.90 30.84 4.09
C LYS A 73 -4.58 30.04 2.98
N SER A 74 -4.16 28.78 2.79
CA SER A 74 -4.66 27.90 1.73
C SER A 74 -4.79 26.47 2.26
N LEU A 75 -6.03 25.95 2.27
CA LEU A 75 -6.33 24.55 2.55
C LEU A 75 -6.76 23.87 1.24
N ILE A 76 -5.94 22.94 0.76
CA ILE A 76 -6.17 22.20 -0.48
C ILE A 76 -6.46 20.74 -0.13
N VAL A 77 -7.51 20.18 -0.68
CA VAL A 77 -7.87 18.75 -0.50
C VAL A 77 -7.80 18.04 -1.83
N THR A 78 -7.13 16.89 -1.86
CA THR A 78 -6.98 16.05 -3.05
C THR A 78 -7.21 14.59 -2.71
N GLY A 79 -7.14 13.72 -3.72
CA GLY A 79 -7.18 12.26 -3.52
C GLY A 79 -8.55 11.62 -3.76
N CYS A 80 -8.73 10.44 -3.15
CA CYS A 80 -9.88 9.60 -3.44
C CYS A 80 -11.21 10.18 -2.93
N LEU A 81 -11.20 10.84 -1.76
CA LEU A 81 -12.40 11.46 -1.20
C LEU A 81 -12.92 12.57 -2.11
N THR A 82 -12.06 13.49 -2.54
CA THR A 82 -12.44 14.57 -3.45
C THR A 82 -12.88 14.04 -4.80
N GLN A 83 -12.23 13.01 -5.33
CA GLN A 83 -12.62 12.38 -6.58
C GLN A 83 -14.04 11.80 -6.51
N ARG A 84 -14.39 11.20 -5.36
CA ARG A 84 -15.70 10.56 -5.16
C ARG A 84 -16.82 11.56 -4.91
N TYR A 85 -16.59 12.57 -4.05
CA TYR A 85 -17.62 13.47 -3.54
C TYR A 85 -17.56 14.88 -4.15
N GLN A 86 -16.49 15.26 -4.81
CA GLN A 86 -16.35 16.50 -5.57
C GLN A 86 -16.88 17.74 -4.83
N ASP A 87 -17.95 18.37 -5.38
CA ASP A 87 -18.52 19.61 -4.87
C ASP A 87 -19.13 19.49 -3.45
N GLU A 88 -19.45 18.28 -3.02
CA GLU A 88 -19.96 18.04 -1.67
C GLU A 88 -18.90 18.39 -0.62
N VAL A 89 -17.61 18.09 -0.89
CA VAL A 89 -16.51 18.44 0.01
C VAL A 89 -16.48 19.95 0.29
N LYS A 90 -16.58 20.76 -0.77
CA LYS A 90 -16.61 22.23 -0.62
C LYS A 90 -17.88 22.74 0.05
N LYS A 91 -19.01 22.11 -0.23
CA LYS A 91 -20.30 22.50 0.33
C LYS A 91 -20.36 22.24 1.84
N GLU A 92 -19.86 21.08 2.29
CA GLU A 92 -19.92 20.68 3.70
C GLU A 92 -18.75 21.27 4.51
N ILE A 93 -17.59 21.55 3.86
CA ILE A 93 -16.42 22.17 4.49
C ILE A 93 -16.04 23.44 3.71
N PRO A 94 -16.71 24.57 3.98
CA PRO A 94 -16.50 25.83 3.24
C PRO A 94 -15.09 26.43 3.37
N GLU A 95 -14.32 26.02 4.36
CA GLU A 95 -12.93 26.42 4.59
C GLU A 95 -11.95 25.91 3.51
N VAL A 96 -12.29 24.82 2.80
CA VAL A 96 -11.45 24.28 1.73
C VAL A 96 -11.36 25.25 0.55
N ASP A 97 -10.14 25.63 0.17
CA ASP A 97 -9.89 26.62 -0.90
C ASP A 97 -9.72 25.98 -2.28
N ALA A 98 -9.24 24.72 -2.32
CA ALA A 98 -9.16 23.98 -3.58
C ALA A 98 -9.47 22.50 -3.40
N ILE A 99 -10.05 21.90 -4.45
CA ILE A 99 -10.27 20.43 -4.55
C ILE A 99 -9.69 19.90 -5.86
N LEU A 100 -8.89 18.84 -5.74
CA LEU A 100 -8.26 18.16 -6.88
C LEU A 100 -8.70 16.69 -6.91
N GLY A 101 -8.90 16.16 -8.13
CA GLY A 101 -9.13 14.74 -8.35
C GLY A 101 -7.85 13.90 -8.27
N THR A 102 -8.02 12.58 -8.19
CA THR A 102 -6.92 11.61 -8.12
C THR A 102 -5.96 11.64 -9.31
N ASN A 103 -6.40 12.15 -10.44
CA ASN A 103 -5.61 12.28 -11.68
C ASN A 103 -5.20 13.72 -11.99
N SER A 104 -5.38 14.66 -11.03
CA SER A 104 -5.17 16.11 -11.23
C SER A 104 -4.12 16.68 -10.29
N TYR A 105 -3.32 15.83 -9.63
CA TYR A 105 -2.30 16.30 -8.70
C TYR A 105 -1.12 17.01 -9.36
N ASP A 106 -0.94 16.89 -10.68
CA ASP A 106 -0.04 17.70 -11.50
C ASP A 106 -0.42 19.19 -11.55
N SER A 107 -1.67 19.53 -11.22
CA SER A 107 -2.15 20.91 -11.13
C SER A 107 -1.97 21.54 -9.74
N ILE A 108 -1.21 20.95 -8.84
CA ILE A 108 -1.09 21.40 -7.43
C ILE A 108 -0.48 22.80 -7.32
N VAL A 109 0.47 23.17 -8.18
CA VAL A 109 1.10 24.49 -8.19
C VAL A 109 0.09 25.55 -8.62
N GLU A 110 -0.68 25.29 -9.70
CA GLU A 110 -1.74 26.20 -10.17
C GLU A 110 -2.82 26.36 -9.10
N ALA A 111 -3.22 25.26 -8.44
CA ALA A 111 -4.18 25.30 -7.34
C ALA A 111 -3.71 26.20 -6.20
N LEU A 112 -2.44 26.12 -5.83
CA LEU A 112 -1.86 27.00 -4.82
C LEU A 112 -1.86 28.46 -5.25
N GLU A 113 -1.44 28.77 -6.48
CA GLU A 113 -1.42 30.14 -7.00
C GLU A 113 -2.81 30.79 -6.98
N GLU A 114 -3.85 30.07 -7.39
CA GLU A 114 -5.24 30.58 -7.40
C GLU A 114 -5.78 30.75 -5.96
N THR A 115 -5.51 29.82 -5.05
CA THR A 115 -5.98 29.91 -3.66
C THR A 115 -5.32 31.06 -2.89
N LEU A 116 -4.05 31.36 -3.16
CA LEU A 116 -3.36 32.54 -2.59
C LEU A 116 -3.92 33.87 -3.10
N GLN A 117 -4.65 33.86 -4.22
CA GLN A 117 -5.43 35.00 -4.72
C GLN A 117 -6.88 35.01 -4.16
N HIS A 118 -7.17 34.15 -3.17
CA HIS A 118 -8.52 33.99 -2.58
C HIS A 118 -9.59 33.52 -3.59
N LYS A 119 -9.19 32.75 -4.60
CA LYS A 119 -10.09 32.13 -5.55
C LYS A 119 -10.24 30.65 -5.22
N PHE A 120 -11.47 30.16 -5.26
CA PHE A 120 -11.70 28.71 -5.18
C PHE A 120 -11.21 28.04 -6.46
N TYR A 121 -10.37 27.00 -6.31
CA TYR A 121 -9.87 26.23 -7.44
C TYR A 121 -10.42 24.80 -7.43
N LYS A 122 -10.77 24.31 -8.60
CA LYS A 122 -11.27 22.94 -8.80
C LYS A 122 -10.74 22.36 -10.09
N ASN A 123 -10.08 21.19 -10.00
CA ASN A 123 -9.64 20.46 -11.19
C ASN A 123 -9.83 18.94 -11.05
N PHE A 124 -10.50 18.35 -12.05
CA PHE A 124 -10.75 16.90 -12.15
C PHE A 124 -10.46 16.46 -13.57
N HIS A 125 -9.22 16.06 -13.83
CA HIS A 125 -8.85 15.46 -15.11
C HIS A 125 -9.60 14.15 -15.34
N THR A 126 -9.75 13.79 -16.60
CA THR A 126 -10.35 12.50 -16.95
C THR A 126 -9.49 11.35 -16.41
N LEU A 127 -10.14 10.29 -15.94
CA LEU A 127 -9.45 9.11 -15.41
C LEU A 127 -8.93 8.17 -16.53
N SER A 128 -8.75 8.68 -17.75
CA SER A 128 -8.31 7.91 -18.93
C SER A 128 -6.81 8.01 -19.22
N GLY A 129 -6.14 9.06 -18.73
CA GLY A 129 -4.70 9.28 -18.86
C GLY A 129 -3.95 9.12 -17.54
N LEU A 130 -2.63 9.25 -17.59
CA LEU A 130 -1.78 9.42 -16.41
C LEU A 130 -1.43 10.91 -16.28
N PRO A 131 -1.21 11.43 -15.06
CA PRO A 131 -0.72 12.78 -14.85
C PRO A 131 0.64 12.99 -15.51
N GLN A 132 0.87 14.19 -16.03
CA GLN A 132 2.16 14.55 -16.63
C GLN A 132 3.08 15.16 -15.57
N LEU A 133 4.06 14.41 -15.14
CA LEU A 133 4.98 14.80 -14.08
C LEU A 133 6.28 15.34 -14.71
N SER A 134 6.59 16.60 -14.42
CA SER A 134 7.77 17.30 -14.95
C SER A 134 8.90 17.46 -13.91
N THR A 135 8.68 17.04 -12.69
CA THR A 135 9.61 17.23 -11.57
C THR A 135 9.95 15.92 -10.88
N LYS A 136 11.13 15.91 -10.23
CA LYS A 136 11.53 14.79 -9.37
C LYS A 136 10.63 14.69 -8.15
N ARG A 137 10.37 13.46 -7.74
CA ARG A 137 9.63 13.14 -6.53
C ARG A 137 10.48 13.39 -5.28
N THR A 138 9.90 13.96 -4.24
CA THR A 138 10.52 14.07 -2.92
C THR A 138 10.11 12.87 -2.08
N VAL A 139 11.04 11.93 -1.85
CA VAL A 139 10.78 10.73 -1.05
C VAL A 139 10.60 11.11 0.42
N THR A 140 9.52 10.66 1.02
CA THR A 140 9.15 10.93 2.43
C THR A 140 9.23 9.69 3.33
N THR A 141 9.48 8.52 2.76
CA THR A 141 9.82 7.30 3.50
C THR A 141 11.24 7.40 4.06
N GLY A 142 11.64 6.51 4.96
CA GLY A 142 12.95 6.56 5.66
C GLY A 142 14.22 6.71 4.80
N GLY A 143 14.10 6.97 3.52
CA GLY A 143 15.19 7.25 2.56
C GLY A 143 15.83 6.00 1.97
N HIS A 144 15.73 4.85 2.61
CA HIS A 144 16.30 3.59 2.14
C HIS A 144 15.33 2.73 1.32
N TYR A 145 14.03 3.00 1.38
CA TYR A 145 13.03 2.38 0.51
C TYR A 145 12.10 3.41 -0.14
N ALA A 146 11.50 3.04 -1.25
CA ALA A 146 10.49 3.84 -1.92
C ALA A 146 9.46 2.97 -2.64
N TYR A 147 8.23 3.45 -2.70
CA TYR A 147 7.20 2.83 -3.53
C TYR A 147 7.37 3.26 -4.99
N LEU A 148 7.29 2.34 -5.92
CA LEU A 148 7.25 2.60 -7.35
C LEU A 148 5.88 2.25 -7.91
N LYS A 149 5.06 3.26 -8.20
CA LYS A 149 3.73 3.07 -8.76
C LYS A 149 3.82 2.74 -10.24
N ILE A 150 3.62 1.46 -10.59
CA ILE A 150 3.83 0.94 -11.96
C ILE A 150 2.58 1.05 -12.85
N ALA A 151 1.41 1.21 -12.24
CA ALA A 151 0.14 1.40 -12.94
C ALA A 151 -0.87 2.11 -12.06
N GLU A 152 -1.95 2.60 -12.67
CA GLU A 152 -3.05 3.30 -12.02
C GLU A 152 -4.39 2.72 -12.48
N GLY A 153 -5.37 2.64 -11.56
CA GLY A 153 -6.72 2.14 -11.85
C GLY A 153 -6.81 0.61 -11.91
N CYS A 154 -8.02 0.11 -12.10
CA CYS A 154 -8.30 -1.33 -12.10
C CYS A 154 -9.46 -1.68 -13.03
N ASN A 155 -9.32 -2.76 -13.81
CA ASN A 155 -10.36 -3.30 -14.68
C ASN A 155 -11.15 -4.45 -14.03
N LYS A 156 -10.81 -4.85 -12.80
CA LYS A 156 -11.59 -5.83 -12.06
C LYS A 156 -12.89 -5.18 -11.57
N ASN A 157 -13.96 -5.96 -11.55
CA ASN A 157 -15.28 -5.50 -11.14
C ASN A 157 -15.68 -6.18 -9.83
N CYS A 158 -14.78 -6.16 -8.84
CA CYS A 158 -15.10 -6.66 -7.51
C CYS A 158 -16.28 -5.87 -6.93
N THR A 159 -17.30 -6.57 -6.48
CA THR A 159 -18.60 -5.96 -6.12
C THR A 159 -18.55 -5.04 -4.91
N TYR A 160 -17.51 -5.14 -4.09
CA TYR A 160 -17.26 -4.33 -2.90
C TYR A 160 -16.35 -3.11 -3.14
N CYS A 161 -15.80 -2.95 -4.35
CA CYS A 161 -14.66 -2.07 -4.56
C CYS A 161 -15.03 -0.78 -5.30
N VAL A 162 -14.64 0.37 -4.74
CA VAL A 162 -14.85 1.70 -5.32
C VAL A 162 -13.74 2.15 -6.28
N ILE A 163 -12.63 1.41 -6.37
CA ILE A 163 -11.43 1.83 -7.13
C ILE A 163 -11.73 2.20 -8.59
N PRO A 164 -12.53 1.44 -9.37
CA PRO A 164 -12.80 1.81 -10.76
C PRO A 164 -13.46 3.19 -10.90
N SER A 165 -14.25 3.62 -9.91
CA SER A 165 -14.92 4.93 -9.94
C SER A 165 -14.01 6.09 -9.54
N VAL A 166 -13.01 5.85 -8.66
CA VAL A 166 -12.13 6.90 -8.13
C VAL A 166 -10.74 6.94 -8.77
N ARG A 167 -10.28 5.82 -9.35
CA ARG A 167 -8.96 5.72 -10.01
C ARG A 167 -9.06 5.37 -11.51
N GLY A 168 -10.26 5.06 -12.00
CA GLY A 168 -10.51 4.75 -13.40
C GLY A 168 -10.05 3.36 -13.84
N ARG A 169 -9.99 3.18 -15.17
CA ARG A 169 -9.51 1.95 -15.78
C ARG A 169 -8.00 1.79 -15.62
N TYR A 170 -7.54 0.55 -15.70
CA TYR A 170 -6.13 0.18 -15.60
C TYR A 170 -5.27 0.86 -16.67
N ARG A 171 -4.20 1.49 -16.26
CA ARG A 171 -3.23 2.20 -17.10
C ARG A 171 -1.82 1.97 -16.57
N SER A 172 -0.99 1.28 -17.33
CA SER A 172 0.43 1.07 -17.01
C SER A 172 1.25 2.33 -17.26
N VAL A 173 2.25 2.57 -16.43
CA VAL A 173 3.30 3.56 -16.70
C VAL A 173 4.30 2.94 -17.70
N PRO A 174 4.77 3.66 -18.72
CA PRO A 174 5.76 3.14 -19.66
C PRO A 174 7.01 2.61 -18.97
N MET A 175 7.53 1.46 -19.41
CA MET A 175 8.65 0.77 -18.75
C MET A 175 9.91 1.64 -18.67
N ASP A 176 10.23 2.38 -19.72
CA ASP A 176 11.42 3.25 -19.73
C ASP A 176 11.31 4.39 -18.70
N GLU A 177 10.10 4.95 -18.49
CA GLU A 177 9.85 5.95 -17.46
C GLU A 177 10.02 5.37 -16.06
N LEU A 178 9.53 4.14 -15.82
CA LEU A 178 9.70 3.46 -14.54
C LEU A 178 11.16 3.15 -14.23
N VAL A 179 11.93 2.69 -15.22
CA VAL A 179 13.36 2.42 -15.04
C VAL A 179 14.11 3.71 -14.73
N THR A 180 13.83 4.79 -15.47
CA THR A 180 14.45 6.12 -15.20
C THR A 180 14.11 6.61 -13.79
N SER A 181 12.85 6.52 -13.38
CA SER A 181 12.42 6.88 -12.02
C SER A 181 13.11 6.01 -10.95
N ALA A 182 13.24 4.72 -11.20
CA ALA A 182 13.94 3.81 -10.29
C ALA A 182 15.42 4.14 -10.16
N GLU A 183 16.11 4.46 -11.26
CA GLU A 183 17.51 4.89 -11.26
C GLU A 183 17.69 6.20 -10.47
N GLU A 184 16.78 7.16 -10.62
CA GLU A 184 16.81 8.41 -9.85
C GLU A 184 16.59 8.17 -8.35
N LEU A 185 15.66 7.29 -7.97
CA LEU A 185 15.42 6.91 -6.58
C LEU A 185 16.64 6.25 -5.96
N VAL A 186 17.26 5.30 -6.67
CA VAL A 186 18.47 4.60 -6.20
C VAL A 186 19.67 5.57 -6.11
N ALA A 187 19.82 6.47 -7.06
CA ALA A 187 20.83 7.54 -6.99
C ALA A 187 20.61 8.48 -5.79
N GLY A 188 19.37 8.62 -5.32
CA GLY A 188 18.98 9.34 -4.10
C GLY A 188 19.21 8.56 -2.79
N GLY A 189 19.66 7.30 -2.84
CA GLY A 189 19.95 6.46 -1.67
C GLY A 189 18.98 5.32 -1.41
N VAL A 190 17.91 5.19 -2.20
CA VAL A 190 16.94 4.10 -2.08
C VAL A 190 17.61 2.77 -2.40
N LYS A 191 17.43 1.79 -1.53
CA LYS A 191 17.98 0.42 -1.64
C LYS A 191 16.89 -0.64 -1.84
N GLU A 192 15.63 -0.34 -1.50
CA GLU A 192 14.46 -1.20 -1.76
C GLU A 192 13.42 -0.46 -2.60
N LEU A 193 12.98 -1.05 -3.70
CA LEU A 193 11.82 -0.61 -4.48
C LEU A 193 10.64 -1.53 -4.23
N ILE A 194 9.51 -0.93 -3.86
CA ILE A 194 8.25 -1.65 -3.62
C ILE A 194 7.30 -1.32 -4.77
N LEU A 195 7.06 -2.31 -5.65
CA LEU A 195 6.22 -2.14 -6.81
C LEU A 195 4.74 -2.18 -6.39
N VAL A 196 4.03 -1.11 -6.70
CA VAL A 196 2.62 -0.94 -6.32
C VAL A 196 1.75 -0.52 -7.49
N ALA A 197 0.54 -1.04 -7.49
CA ALA A 197 -0.59 -0.66 -8.33
C ALA A 197 -1.88 -1.13 -7.63
N GLN A 198 -3.05 -0.94 -8.23
CA GLN A 198 -4.25 -1.62 -7.78
C GLN A 198 -4.27 -3.10 -8.21
N GLU A 199 -3.48 -3.43 -9.22
CA GLU A 199 -3.21 -4.78 -9.73
C GLU A 199 -1.86 -4.78 -10.42
N THR A 200 -0.83 -5.39 -9.84
CA THR A 200 0.53 -5.36 -10.41
C THR A 200 0.78 -6.43 -11.46
N THR A 201 0.13 -7.59 -11.34
CA THR A 201 0.35 -8.74 -12.24
C THR A 201 -0.12 -8.52 -13.67
N LEU A 202 -0.98 -7.52 -13.92
CA LEU A 202 -1.43 -7.12 -15.26
C LEU A 202 -0.55 -6.07 -15.93
N TYR A 203 0.57 -5.67 -15.31
CA TYR A 203 1.44 -4.65 -15.88
C TYR A 203 1.80 -4.92 -17.34
N GLY A 204 1.60 -3.91 -18.17
CA GLY A 204 1.93 -3.91 -19.59
C GLY A 204 0.82 -4.39 -20.54
N VAL A 205 -0.25 -5.01 -20.03
CA VAL A 205 -1.32 -5.55 -20.89
C VAL A 205 -1.95 -4.47 -21.78
N ASP A 206 -2.17 -3.28 -21.25
CA ASP A 206 -2.76 -2.14 -21.97
C ASP A 206 -1.78 -1.47 -22.94
N LEU A 207 -0.48 -1.39 -22.59
CA LEU A 207 0.55 -0.76 -23.42
C LEU A 207 1.18 -1.69 -24.44
N TYR A 208 1.45 -2.95 -24.06
CA TYR A 208 2.25 -3.89 -24.85
C TYR A 208 1.45 -5.10 -25.34
N GLY A 209 0.16 -5.21 -24.97
CA GLY A 209 -0.72 -6.32 -25.36
C GLY A 209 -0.42 -7.65 -24.64
N LYS A 210 0.47 -7.65 -23.64
CA LYS A 210 0.89 -8.82 -22.85
C LYS A 210 1.29 -8.42 -21.44
N LYS A 211 1.31 -9.37 -20.50
CA LYS A 211 1.86 -9.17 -19.17
C LYS A 211 3.38 -8.98 -19.28
N CYS A 212 3.91 -7.91 -18.70
CA CYS A 212 5.33 -7.52 -18.80
C CYS A 212 5.97 -7.25 -17.44
N LEU A 213 5.35 -7.65 -16.32
CA LEU A 213 5.95 -7.42 -15.00
C LEU A 213 7.32 -8.09 -14.87
N HIS A 214 7.49 -9.32 -15.37
CA HIS A 214 8.77 -10.04 -15.41
C HIS A 214 9.86 -9.27 -16.18
N GLU A 215 9.52 -8.63 -17.33
CA GLU A 215 10.47 -7.81 -18.09
C GLU A 215 10.88 -6.54 -17.33
N LEU A 216 9.95 -5.94 -16.60
CA LEU A 216 10.24 -4.81 -15.71
C LEU A 216 11.17 -5.25 -14.57
N LEU A 217 10.91 -6.39 -13.93
CA LEU A 217 11.76 -6.95 -12.88
C LEU A 217 13.18 -7.21 -13.37
N ASP A 218 13.37 -7.83 -14.54
CA ASP A 218 14.68 -8.05 -15.17
C ASP A 218 15.45 -6.72 -15.32
N ARG A 219 14.79 -5.66 -15.78
CA ARG A 219 15.42 -4.35 -15.94
C ARG A 219 15.79 -3.69 -14.61
N LEU A 220 14.87 -3.70 -13.64
CA LEU A 220 15.12 -3.15 -12.31
C LEU A 220 16.21 -3.92 -11.56
N ASN A 221 16.28 -5.24 -11.72
CA ASN A 221 17.34 -6.09 -11.17
C ASN A 221 18.73 -5.68 -11.66
N GLY A 222 18.84 -5.07 -12.85
CA GLY A 222 20.07 -4.54 -13.41
C GLY A 222 20.59 -3.26 -12.75
N ILE A 223 19.78 -2.52 -11.97
CA ILE A 223 20.15 -1.22 -11.40
C ILE A 223 21.18 -1.42 -10.27
N SER A 224 22.37 -0.80 -10.42
CA SER A 224 23.41 -0.85 -9.39
C SER A 224 22.99 -0.03 -8.16
N GLY A 225 23.28 -0.55 -6.96
CA GLY A 225 22.90 0.10 -5.69
C GLY A 225 21.55 -0.35 -5.14
N LEU A 226 20.65 -0.87 -5.98
CA LEU A 226 19.42 -1.48 -5.54
C LEU A 226 19.72 -2.83 -4.87
N PHE A 227 19.06 -3.10 -3.73
CA PHE A 227 19.23 -4.33 -2.97
C PHE A 227 17.99 -5.23 -3.03
N TRP A 228 16.77 -4.68 -2.84
CA TRP A 228 15.51 -5.41 -2.91
C TRP A 228 14.50 -4.79 -3.89
N ILE A 229 13.72 -5.67 -4.50
CA ILE A 229 12.52 -5.37 -5.29
C ILE A 229 11.39 -6.21 -4.71
N ARG A 230 10.36 -5.55 -4.19
CA ARG A 230 9.18 -6.20 -3.59
C ARG A 230 7.96 -5.99 -4.47
N ILE A 231 7.12 -7.02 -4.60
CA ILE A 231 5.89 -6.96 -5.41
C ILE A 231 4.69 -7.02 -4.49
N MET A 232 3.79 -6.05 -4.60
CA MET A 232 2.55 -6.00 -3.84
C MET A 232 1.33 -5.99 -4.77
N TYR A 233 0.14 -6.34 -4.23
CA TYR A 233 -1.15 -6.31 -4.93
C TYR A 233 -1.23 -7.22 -6.16
N CYS A 234 -0.91 -8.50 -5.99
CA CYS A 234 -1.00 -9.53 -7.02
C CYS A 234 -2.33 -10.28 -6.93
N TYR A 235 -3.08 -10.33 -8.02
CA TYR A 235 -4.28 -11.19 -8.04
C TYR A 235 -3.88 -12.64 -8.26
N PRO A 236 -4.40 -13.60 -7.47
CA PRO A 236 -4.01 -15.01 -7.54
C PRO A 236 -4.16 -15.61 -8.94
N GLU A 237 -5.28 -15.31 -9.60
CA GLU A 237 -5.62 -15.80 -10.93
C GLU A 237 -4.77 -15.19 -12.06
N GLU A 238 -4.06 -14.10 -11.78
CA GLU A 238 -3.24 -13.40 -12.77
C GLU A 238 -1.74 -13.73 -12.67
N ILE A 239 -1.31 -14.47 -11.66
CA ILE A 239 0.07 -14.93 -11.51
C ILE A 239 0.40 -15.91 -12.64
N TYR A 240 1.54 -15.75 -13.31
CA TYR A 240 1.97 -16.51 -14.47
C TYR A 240 3.41 -16.99 -14.35
N GLU A 241 3.81 -17.96 -15.18
CA GLU A 241 5.07 -18.69 -15.04
C GLU A 241 6.30 -17.78 -15.17
N GLU A 242 6.33 -16.87 -16.15
CA GLU A 242 7.49 -15.99 -16.36
C GLU A 242 7.71 -15.03 -15.15
N LEU A 243 6.66 -14.67 -14.42
CA LEU A 243 6.78 -13.91 -13.17
C LEU A 243 7.47 -14.76 -12.09
N ILE A 244 7.07 -16.02 -11.95
CA ILE A 244 7.68 -16.95 -10.98
C ILE A 244 9.14 -17.20 -11.34
N ASP A 245 9.45 -17.40 -12.63
CA ASP A 245 10.81 -17.57 -13.11
C ASP A 245 11.70 -16.35 -12.81
N SER A 246 11.17 -15.12 -12.95
CA SER A 246 11.89 -13.91 -12.54
C SER A 246 12.14 -13.87 -11.05
N MET A 247 11.17 -14.26 -10.21
CA MET A 247 11.39 -14.33 -8.76
C MET A 247 12.52 -15.30 -8.37
N ILE A 248 12.67 -16.39 -9.11
CA ILE A 248 13.74 -17.37 -8.88
C ILE A 248 15.10 -16.88 -9.39
N LYS A 249 15.11 -16.23 -10.57
CA LYS A 249 16.32 -15.83 -11.29
C LYS A 249 16.91 -14.53 -10.78
N ASP A 250 16.06 -13.54 -10.49
CA ASP A 250 16.45 -12.16 -10.21
C ASP A 250 16.68 -11.97 -8.72
N LYS A 251 17.94 -12.01 -8.31
CA LYS A 251 18.39 -12.08 -6.91
C LYS A 251 17.95 -10.91 -6.02
N LYS A 252 17.54 -9.78 -6.63
CA LYS A 252 17.04 -8.63 -5.88
C LYS A 252 15.53 -8.70 -5.67
N VAL A 253 14.81 -9.54 -6.42
CA VAL A 253 13.39 -9.76 -6.22
C VAL A 253 13.19 -10.53 -4.93
N CYS A 254 12.48 -9.94 -3.99
CA CYS A 254 12.14 -10.60 -2.73
C CYS A 254 11.27 -11.84 -3.01
N HIS A 255 11.57 -12.95 -2.36
CA HIS A 255 10.67 -14.10 -2.32
C HIS A 255 9.47 -13.77 -1.41
N TYR A 256 8.75 -12.75 -1.80
CA TYR A 256 7.58 -12.20 -1.12
C TYR A 256 6.51 -11.86 -2.15
N LEU A 257 5.28 -12.25 -1.90
CA LEU A 257 4.17 -11.95 -2.78
C LEU A 257 2.92 -11.60 -1.94
N ASP A 258 2.44 -10.37 -2.10
CA ASP A 258 1.15 -9.96 -1.56
C ASP A 258 0.04 -10.38 -2.53
N MET A 259 -0.78 -11.33 -2.11
CA MET A 259 -1.78 -12.00 -2.93
C MET A 259 -3.15 -11.98 -2.22
N PRO A 260 -3.93 -10.89 -2.29
CA PRO A 260 -5.22 -10.77 -1.62
C PRO A 260 -6.25 -11.75 -2.17
N VAL A 261 -6.54 -12.83 -1.45
CA VAL A 261 -7.54 -13.84 -1.87
C VAL A 261 -8.97 -13.41 -1.52
N GLN A 262 -9.13 -12.58 -0.49
CA GLN A 262 -10.37 -12.00 0.03
C GLN A 262 -11.27 -12.99 0.76
N HIS A 263 -11.49 -14.20 0.24
CA HIS A 263 -12.23 -15.31 0.82
C HIS A 263 -11.84 -16.64 0.15
N CYS A 264 -12.26 -17.78 0.70
CA CYS A 264 -12.01 -19.08 0.08
C CYS A 264 -13.28 -19.78 -0.45
N ASN A 265 -14.45 -19.47 0.11
CA ASN A 265 -15.70 -20.13 -0.29
C ASN A 265 -16.14 -19.69 -1.70
N ASP A 266 -16.42 -20.65 -2.58
CA ASP A 266 -16.74 -20.40 -3.99
C ASP A 266 -17.97 -19.50 -4.21
N THR A 267 -19.00 -19.66 -3.35
CA THR A 267 -20.22 -18.83 -3.44
C THR A 267 -19.91 -17.39 -3.07
N ILE A 268 -19.12 -17.16 -2.02
CA ILE A 268 -18.71 -15.82 -1.59
C ILE A 268 -17.78 -15.17 -2.63
N LEU A 269 -16.79 -15.90 -3.13
CA LEU A 269 -15.90 -15.42 -4.19
C LEU A 269 -16.68 -15.01 -5.45
N GLN A 270 -17.67 -15.79 -5.85
CA GLN A 270 -18.55 -15.45 -6.96
C GLN A 270 -19.35 -14.18 -6.68
N ARG A 271 -19.94 -14.03 -5.48
CA ARG A 271 -20.66 -12.81 -5.07
C ARG A 271 -19.75 -11.60 -5.00
N MET A 272 -18.49 -11.77 -4.58
CA MET A 272 -17.45 -10.74 -4.61
C MET A 272 -17.03 -10.34 -6.04
N GLY A 273 -17.44 -11.08 -7.07
CA GLY A 273 -17.00 -10.86 -8.46
C GLY A 273 -15.58 -11.35 -8.74
N ARG A 274 -15.03 -12.22 -7.89
CA ARG A 274 -13.70 -12.84 -8.08
C ARG A 274 -13.78 -13.93 -9.15
N LYS A 275 -12.72 -14.04 -9.96
CA LYS A 275 -12.64 -15.01 -11.05
C LYS A 275 -11.73 -16.19 -10.69
N THR A 276 -11.88 -16.68 -9.48
CA THR A 276 -11.14 -17.82 -8.93
C THR A 276 -12.07 -18.61 -8.03
N ASN A 277 -11.64 -19.78 -7.59
CA ASN A 277 -12.34 -20.65 -6.67
C ASN A 277 -11.35 -21.27 -5.67
N LYS A 278 -11.88 -21.91 -4.62
CA LYS A 278 -11.06 -22.51 -3.53
C LYS A 278 -9.99 -23.45 -4.05
N LYS A 279 -10.34 -24.31 -5.00
CA LYS A 279 -9.40 -25.30 -5.57
C LYS A 279 -8.24 -24.59 -6.29
N GLU A 280 -8.54 -23.61 -7.11
CA GLU A 280 -7.51 -22.84 -7.84
C GLU A 280 -6.59 -22.06 -6.89
N LEU A 281 -7.14 -21.49 -5.80
CA LEU A 281 -6.35 -20.81 -4.77
C LEU A 281 -5.38 -21.79 -4.10
N ILE A 282 -5.85 -22.95 -3.65
CA ILE A 282 -5.02 -23.99 -3.03
C ILE A 282 -3.92 -24.46 -4.00
N GLU A 283 -4.26 -24.77 -5.25
CA GLU A 283 -3.32 -25.19 -6.27
C GLU A 283 -2.27 -24.11 -6.53
N ARG A 284 -2.66 -22.84 -6.58
CA ARG A 284 -1.74 -21.71 -6.77
C ARG A 284 -0.78 -21.54 -5.61
N ILE A 285 -1.25 -21.58 -4.36
CA ILE A 285 -0.43 -21.48 -3.17
C ILE A 285 0.61 -22.61 -3.11
N HIS A 286 0.16 -23.84 -3.33
CA HIS A 286 1.06 -24.99 -3.34
C HIS A 286 2.08 -24.92 -4.48
N TYR A 287 1.68 -24.43 -5.66
CA TYR A 287 2.56 -24.27 -6.79
C TYR A 287 3.65 -23.22 -6.52
N LEU A 288 3.28 -22.06 -5.96
CA LEU A 288 4.23 -21.02 -5.55
C LEU A 288 5.26 -21.56 -4.56
N ARG A 289 4.82 -22.22 -3.49
CA ARG A 289 5.73 -22.82 -2.48
C ARG A 289 6.62 -23.92 -3.03
N LYS A 290 6.14 -24.66 -4.03
CA LYS A 290 6.94 -25.65 -4.73
C LYS A 290 8.03 -25.01 -5.59
N CYS A 291 7.73 -23.93 -6.28
CA CYS A 291 8.67 -23.24 -7.17
C CYS A 291 9.67 -22.37 -6.41
N VAL A 292 9.22 -21.71 -5.34
CA VAL A 292 9.97 -20.79 -4.49
C VAL A 292 9.79 -21.24 -3.04
N PRO A 293 10.62 -22.21 -2.54
CA PRO A 293 10.37 -22.86 -1.24
C PRO A 293 10.41 -21.94 -0.01
N ASP A 294 11.13 -20.83 -0.09
CA ASP A 294 11.26 -19.81 0.95
C ASP A 294 10.34 -18.59 0.71
N ILE A 295 9.34 -18.74 -0.15
CA ILE A 295 8.40 -17.63 -0.43
C ILE A 295 7.60 -17.27 0.80
N THR A 296 7.52 -15.98 1.07
CA THR A 296 6.59 -15.40 2.03
C THR A 296 5.31 -15.00 1.29
N LEU A 297 4.20 -15.63 1.63
CA LEU A 297 2.89 -15.31 1.07
C LEU A 297 2.10 -14.44 2.05
N ARG A 298 1.80 -13.23 1.59
CA ARG A 298 0.89 -12.31 2.27
C ARG A 298 -0.48 -12.38 1.63
N THR A 299 -1.54 -12.27 2.43
CA THR A 299 -2.91 -12.21 1.95
C THR A 299 -3.76 -11.21 2.74
N SER A 300 -4.90 -10.85 2.16
CA SER A 300 -5.95 -10.10 2.84
C SER A 300 -7.27 -10.84 2.70
N LEU A 301 -8.07 -10.84 3.78
CA LEU A 301 -9.39 -11.46 3.85
C LEU A 301 -10.45 -10.44 4.22
N ILE A 302 -11.68 -10.65 3.76
CA ILE A 302 -12.85 -9.86 4.13
C ILE A 302 -13.81 -10.78 4.85
N CYS A 303 -14.11 -10.47 6.11
CA CYS A 303 -15.05 -11.18 6.97
C CYS A 303 -16.42 -10.50 6.97
N GLY A 304 -17.49 -11.28 6.94
CA GLY A 304 -18.86 -10.77 6.98
C GLY A 304 -19.32 -10.14 5.67
N PHE A 305 -18.88 -10.68 4.53
CA PHE A 305 -19.40 -10.28 3.23
C PHE A 305 -20.91 -10.60 3.12
N PRO A 306 -21.75 -9.78 2.42
CA PRO A 306 -23.19 -10.02 2.34
C PRO A 306 -23.53 -11.46 1.93
N GLY A 307 -24.32 -12.15 2.79
CA GLY A 307 -24.73 -13.54 2.63
C GLY A 307 -23.71 -14.58 3.06
N GLU A 308 -22.60 -14.18 3.68
CA GLU A 308 -21.70 -15.10 4.34
C GLU A 308 -22.41 -15.77 5.54
N THR A 309 -22.31 -17.08 5.64
CA THR A 309 -22.88 -17.87 6.74
C THR A 309 -21.79 -18.33 7.69
N LYS A 310 -22.20 -18.80 8.88
CA LYS A 310 -21.27 -19.35 9.86
C LYS A 310 -20.47 -20.53 9.30
N GLU A 311 -21.10 -21.42 8.54
CA GLU A 311 -20.42 -22.56 7.91
C GLU A 311 -19.38 -22.14 6.89
N GLN A 312 -19.62 -21.03 6.20
CA GLN A 312 -18.66 -20.46 5.24
C GLN A 312 -17.50 -19.76 5.94
N HIS A 313 -17.76 -19.15 7.10
CA HIS A 313 -16.70 -18.63 7.97
C HIS A 313 -15.85 -19.77 8.56
N GLU A 314 -16.47 -20.84 9.06
CA GLU A 314 -15.74 -22.03 9.52
C GLU A 314 -14.88 -22.66 8.41
N GLU A 315 -15.38 -22.64 7.17
CA GLU A 315 -14.60 -23.05 6.00
C GLU A 315 -13.40 -22.12 5.73
N LEU A 316 -13.56 -20.81 5.94
CA LEU A 316 -12.48 -19.83 5.83
C LEU A 316 -11.41 -20.06 6.90
N MET A 317 -11.81 -20.29 8.13
CA MET A 317 -10.91 -20.64 9.24
C MET A 317 -10.07 -21.89 8.92
N GLN A 318 -10.72 -22.95 8.41
CA GLN A 318 -10.01 -24.16 8.01
C GLN A 318 -9.02 -23.88 6.85
N PHE A 319 -9.40 -23.04 5.90
CA PHE A 319 -8.53 -22.66 4.79
C PHE A 319 -7.30 -21.87 5.28
N VAL A 320 -7.45 -20.94 6.23
CA VAL A 320 -6.34 -20.20 6.84
C VAL A 320 -5.40 -21.17 7.55
N ASN A 321 -5.94 -22.09 8.34
CA ASN A 321 -5.16 -23.12 9.04
C ASN A 321 -4.39 -24.01 8.07
N ASP A 322 -5.03 -24.47 6.98
CA ASP A 322 -4.40 -25.38 6.03
C ASP A 322 -3.37 -24.69 5.13
N MET A 323 -3.59 -23.42 4.81
CA MET A 323 -2.72 -22.66 3.92
C MET A 323 -1.57 -21.98 4.66
N GLU A 324 -1.67 -21.75 5.96
CA GLU A 324 -0.59 -21.21 6.80
C GLU A 324 0.10 -20.00 6.15
N PHE A 325 -0.65 -18.92 5.91
CA PHE A 325 -0.07 -17.70 5.33
C PHE A 325 1.00 -17.12 6.25
N ASP A 326 2.07 -16.59 5.64
CA ASP A 326 3.17 -15.97 6.38
C ASP A 326 2.80 -14.59 6.91
N ARG A 327 1.93 -13.89 6.19
CA ARG A 327 1.34 -12.61 6.59
C ARG A 327 -0.11 -12.59 6.17
N LEU A 328 -0.99 -12.17 7.07
CA LEU A 328 -2.43 -12.09 6.82
C LEU A 328 -3.02 -10.89 7.53
N GLY A 329 -3.85 -10.13 6.84
CA GLY A 329 -4.73 -9.12 7.42
C GLY A 329 -6.17 -9.46 7.13
N ALA A 330 -7.01 -9.53 8.17
CA ALA A 330 -8.46 -9.69 8.04
C ALA A 330 -9.15 -8.35 8.28
N PHE A 331 -10.17 -8.05 7.47
CA PHE A 331 -10.94 -6.82 7.54
C PHE A 331 -12.42 -7.15 7.59
N THR A 332 -13.21 -6.38 8.32
CA THR A 332 -14.66 -6.44 8.23
C THR A 332 -15.13 -5.90 6.89
N TYR A 333 -16.15 -6.49 6.30
CA TYR A 333 -16.78 -5.96 5.12
C TYR A 333 -17.36 -4.56 5.39
N SER A 334 -16.94 -3.56 4.62
CA SER A 334 -17.45 -2.19 4.64
C SER A 334 -18.43 -1.98 3.48
N ALA A 335 -19.66 -1.59 3.78
CA ALA A 335 -20.70 -1.33 2.78
C ALA A 335 -20.50 0.06 2.16
N GLU A 336 -19.72 0.12 1.07
CA GLU A 336 -19.39 1.36 0.39
C GLU A 336 -20.50 1.80 -0.59
N GLU A 337 -20.98 3.01 -0.41
CA GLU A 337 -22.00 3.63 -1.26
C GLU A 337 -21.65 3.51 -2.75
N GLY A 338 -22.64 3.15 -3.57
CA GLY A 338 -22.49 3.00 -5.02
C GLY A 338 -21.79 1.70 -5.44
N THR A 339 -21.46 0.80 -4.50
CA THR A 339 -20.97 -0.54 -4.84
C THR A 339 -22.11 -1.56 -4.91
N PRO A 340 -22.04 -2.54 -5.83
CA PRO A 340 -23.07 -3.58 -5.88
C PRO A 340 -23.25 -4.36 -4.58
N ALA A 341 -22.18 -4.58 -3.83
CA ALA A 341 -22.23 -5.33 -2.59
C ALA A 341 -22.98 -4.61 -1.47
N ALA A 342 -22.96 -3.26 -1.46
CA ALA A 342 -23.73 -2.48 -0.49
C ALA A 342 -25.26 -2.63 -0.64
N GLU A 343 -25.70 -2.94 -1.87
CA GLU A 343 -27.13 -3.14 -2.19
C GLU A 343 -27.56 -4.61 -2.11
N MET A 344 -26.63 -5.52 -1.84
CA MET A 344 -26.96 -6.95 -1.69
C MET A 344 -27.86 -7.17 -0.46
N PRO A 345 -28.85 -8.07 -0.54
CA PRO A 345 -29.55 -8.54 0.66
C PRO A 345 -28.62 -9.34 1.56
N ASP A 346 -29.10 -9.68 2.73
CA ASP A 346 -28.40 -10.54 3.70
C ASP A 346 -27.09 -9.94 4.21
N GLN A 347 -27.08 -8.62 4.49
CA GLN A 347 -25.98 -7.94 5.15
C GLN A 347 -25.70 -8.57 6.52
N VAL A 348 -24.45 -8.92 6.79
CA VAL A 348 -24.04 -9.47 8.08
C VAL A 348 -23.99 -8.33 9.12
N PRO A 349 -24.53 -8.53 10.34
CA PRO A 349 -24.44 -7.54 11.41
C PRO A 349 -22.99 -7.18 11.75
N GLN A 350 -22.73 -5.95 12.15
CA GLN A 350 -21.37 -5.45 12.41
C GLN A 350 -20.66 -6.23 13.51
N GLU A 351 -21.37 -6.53 14.61
CA GLU A 351 -20.84 -7.32 15.71
C GLU A 351 -20.36 -8.71 15.25
N GLN A 352 -21.10 -9.36 14.33
CA GLN A 352 -20.72 -10.67 13.79
C GLN A 352 -19.49 -10.57 12.86
N LYS A 353 -19.35 -9.47 12.10
CA LYS A 353 -18.17 -9.24 11.26
C LYS A 353 -16.91 -9.09 12.13
N GLU A 354 -17.03 -8.34 13.21
CA GLU A 354 -15.94 -8.08 14.16
C GLU A 354 -15.53 -9.38 14.89
N GLU A 355 -16.51 -10.20 15.32
CA GLU A 355 -16.24 -11.52 15.88
C GLU A 355 -15.47 -12.39 14.89
N TRP A 356 -15.95 -12.51 13.63
CA TRP A 356 -15.30 -13.32 12.62
C TRP A 356 -13.92 -12.80 12.21
N GLN A 357 -13.73 -11.50 12.19
CA GLN A 357 -12.40 -10.90 11.98
C GLN A 357 -11.46 -11.29 13.12
N ALA A 358 -11.90 -11.19 14.36
CA ALA A 358 -11.10 -11.55 15.53
C ALA A 358 -10.70 -13.03 15.51
N ASP A 359 -11.64 -13.96 15.18
CA ASP A 359 -11.37 -15.39 15.05
C ASP A 359 -10.23 -15.66 14.04
N VAL A 360 -10.28 -15.01 12.87
CA VAL A 360 -9.25 -15.17 11.83
C VAL A 360 -7.90 -14.63 12.32
N MET A 361 -7.89 -13.49 12.99
CA MET A 361 -6.63 -12.87 13.46
C MET A 361 -6.01 -13.66 14.61
N GLU A 362 -6.80 -14.22 15.53
CA GLU A 362 -6.32 -15.09 16.61
C GLU A 362 -5.68 -16.37 16.03
N LEU A 363 -6.35 -17.03 15.07
CA LEU A 363 -5.77 -18.20 14.38
C LEU A 363 -4.47 -17.84 13.65
N GLN A 364 -4.42 -16.69 12.97
CA GLN A 364 -3.23 -16.27 12.25
C GLN A 364 -2.05 -15.96 13.19
N GLU A 365 -2.31 -15.46 14.38
CA GLU A 365 -1.29 -15.24 15.41
C GLU A 365 -0.62 -16.56 15.81
N GLU A 366 -1.40 -17.61 16.02
CA GLU A 366 -0.86 -18.94 16.30
C GLU A 366 -0.01 -19.48 15.12
N VAL A 367 -0.55 -19.39 13.90
CA VAL A 367 0.15 -19.83 12.68
C VAL A 367 1.49 -19.13 12.49
N ILE A 368 1.53 -17.82 12.64
CA ILE A 368 2.77 -17.06 12.39
C ILE A 368 3.78 -17.26 13.51
N PHE A 369 3.34 -17.39 14.75
CA PHE A 369 4.21 -17.69 15.87
C PHE A 369 4.97 -19.01 15.64
N ASP A 370 4.26 -20.09 15.28
CA ASP A 370 4.86 -21.39 15.01
C ASP A 370 5.86 -21.32 13.84
N LYS A 371 5.51 -20.62 12.77
CA LYS A 371 6.40 -20.41 11.61
C LYS A 371 7.65 -19.61 11.98
N ASN A 372 7.51 -18.56 12.78
CA ASN A 372 8.61 -17.72 13.22
C ASN A 372 9.53 -18.50 14.21
N GLU A 373 8.99 -19.32 15.11
CA GLU A 373 9.77 -20.21 15.97
C GLU A 373 10.58 -21.24 15.17
N ALA A 374 10.02 -21.75 14.08
CA ALA A 374 10.72 -22.67 13.17
C ALA A 374 11.89 -22.00 12.41
N MET A 375 11.96 -20.67 12.40
CA MET A 375 13.07 -19.93 11.76
C MET A 375 14.33 -19.81 12.63
N LYS A 376 14.33 -20.24 13.89
CA LYS A 376 15.51 -20.18 14.75
C LYS A 376 16.72 -20.83 14.08
N GLY A 377 17.86 -20.11 14.11
CA GLY A 377 19.10 -20.50 13.45
C GLY A 377 19.16 -20.14 11.95
N THR A 378 18.09 -19.60 11.38
CA THR A 378 18.10 -19.11 9.99
C THR A 378 18.87 -17.78 9.92
N VAL A 379 19.68 -17.65 8.87
CA VAL A 379 20.45 -16.42 8.63
C VAL A 379 19.76 -15.60 7.52
N LEU A 380 19.47 -14.34 7.82
CA LEU A 380 18.78 -13.41 6.93
C LEU A 380 19.56 -12.10 6.77
N TYR A 381 19.20 -11.33 5.74
CA TYR A 381 19.53 -9.92 5.68
C TYR A 381 18.36 -9.11 6.25
N ALA A 382 18.67 -8.04 6.98
CA ALA A 382 17.71 -7.10 7.51
C ALA A 382 18.11 -5.67 7.16
N PHE A 383 17.13 -4.84 6.78
CA PHE A 383 17.24 -3.39 6.81
C PHE A 383 16.99 -2.89 8.22
N ILE A 384 17.80 -1.95 8.69
CA ILE A 384 17.55 -1.26 9.94
C ILE A 384 16.56 -0.11 9.68
N GLU A 385 15.47 -0.11 10.41
CA GLU A 385 14.44 0.95 10.37
C GLU A 385 14.70 2.02 11.43
N GLY A 386 15.29 1.64 12.57
CA GLY A 386 15.63 2.54 13.65
C GLY A 386 16.08 1.82 14.92
N GLN A 387 16.35 2.57 15.95
CA GLN A 387 16.63 2.07 17.30
C GLN A 387 15.35 2.03 18.11
N VAL A 388 15.19 0.99 18.94
CA VAL A 388 14.07 0.90 19.87
C VAL A 388 14.20 1.98 20.95
N ALA A 389 13.14 2.71 21.21
CA ALA A 389 13.14 3.75 22.23
C ALA A 389 13.49 3.16 23.60
N ASP A 390 14.35 3.85 24.37
CA ASP A 390 14.80 3.46 25.70
C ASP A 390 15.66 2.15 25.78
N GLU A 391 16.01 1.56 24.64
CA GLU A 391 16.90 0.37 24.54
C GLU A 391 18.14 0.66 23.70
N ASN A 392 19.29 0.81 24.35
CA ASN A 392 20.51 1.23 23.65
C ASN A 392 21.10 0.18 22.68
N ASN A 393 20.75 -1.10 22.86
CA ASN A 393 21.36 -2.22 22.13
C ASN A 393 20.35 -2.99 21.27
N THR A 394 19.12 -2.44 21.09
CA THR A 394 18.06 -3.09 20.32
C THR A 394 17.66 -2.20 19.16
N TYR A 395 17.67 -2.76 17.97
CA TYR A 395 17.26 -2.12 16.73
C TYR A 395 16.04 -2.83 16.15
N VAL A 396 15.14 -2.07 15.55
CA VAL A 396 14.04 -2.58 14.75
C VAL A 396 14.46 -2.61 13.28
N GLY A 397 14.16 -3.71 12.61
CA GLY A 397 14.47 -3.88 11.20
C GLY A 397 13.38 -4.66 10.46
N ARG A 398 13.58 -4.82 9.15
CA ARG A 398 12.72 -5.65 8.27
C ARG A 398 13.59 -6.60 7.44
N THR A 399 13.03 -7.76 7.18
CA THR A 399 13.62 -8.73 6.24
C THR A 399 12.91 -8.68 4.88
N TYR A 400 13.37 -9.52 3.94
CA TYR A 400 12.65 -9.68 2.67
C TYR A 400 11.21 -10.18 2.87
N ARG A 401 10.89 -10.72 4.04
CA ARG A 401 9.59 -11.28 4.40
C ARG A 401 8.56 -10.24 4.80
N ASP A 402 8.99 -8.97 4.99
CA ASP A 402 8.17 -7.95 5.63
C ASP A 402 8.11 -6.68 4.79
N ALA A 403 6.91 -6.32 4.34
CA ALA A 403 6.65 -5.02 3.72
C ALA A 403 6.54 -3.93 4.81
N PRO A 404 7.07 -2.71 4.57
CA PRO A 404 7.04 -1.65 5.57
C PRO A 404 5.61 -1.24 5.94
N ASN A 405 5.39 -1.00 7.23
CA ASN A 405 4.14 -0.51 7.83
C ASN A 405 2.92 -1.43 7.74
N VAL A 406 3.06 -2.65 7.21
CA VAL A 406 1.93 -3.57 7.06
C VAL A 406 2.20 -4.98 7.57
N ASP A 407 3.48 -5.37 7.72
CA ASP A 407 3.89 -6.69 8.21
C ASP A 407 4.69 -6.56 9.52
N GLY A 408 5.26 -7.67 9.99
CA GLY A 408 6.06 -7.73 11.21
C GLY A 408 7.45 -7.13 11.07
N TYR A 409 8.19 -7.14 12.18
CA TYR A 409 9.54 -6.64 12.29
C TYR A 409 10.51 -7.74 12.71
N ILE A 410 11.79 -7.39 12.70
CA ILE A 410 12.86 -8.17 13.35
C ILE A 410 13.58 -7.28 14.35
N PHE A 411 13.63 -7.71 15.61
CA PHE A 411 14.36 -7.03 16.67
C PHE A 411 15.78 -7.57 16.74
N ILE A 412 16.76 -6.68 16.60
CA ILE A 412 18.18 -7.05 16.46
C ILE A 412 18.94 -6.54 17.68
N ASN A 413 19.47 -7.48 18.47
CA ASN A 413 20.29 -7.16 19.62
C ASN A 413 21.77 -7.10 19.21
N THR A 414 22.41 -5.95 19.43
CA THR A 414 23.82 -5.72 19.11
C THR A 414 24.42 -4.58 19.92
N ASP A 415 25.74 -4.65 20.20
CA ASP A 415 26.51 -3.54 20.74
C ASP A 415 27.10 -2.63 19.63
N GLU A 416 26.92 -2.97 18.36
CA GLU A 416 27.35 -2.16 17.22
C GLU A 416 26.39 -1.01 16.99
N GLU A 417 26.89 0.18 16.69
CA GLU A 417 26.06 1.32 16.29
C GLU A 417 25.58 1.15 14.84
N LEU A 418 24.28 1.13 14.65
CA LEU A 418 23.64 0.97 13.33
C LEU A 418 22.82 2.22 12.98
N LEU A 419 22.77 2.52 11.69
CA LEU A 419 21.99 3.62 11.14
C LEU A 419 20.77 3.13 10.37
N THR A 420 19.70 3.91 10.37
CA THR A 420 18.54 3.64 9.52
C THR A 420 18.97 3.46 8.06
N GLY A 421 18.52 2.39 7.43
CA GLY A 421 18.90 2.01 6.07
C GLY A 421 20.18 1.18 5.96
N ASP A 422 20.84 0.86 7.07
CA ASP A 422 21.91 -0.15 7.05
C ASP A 422 21.35 -1.53 6.72
N ILE A 423 22.17 -2.34 6.05
CA ILE A 423 21.85 -3.72 5.73
C ILE A 423 22.80 -4.62 6.52
N VAL A 424 22.24 -5.40 7.40
CA VAL A 424 23.00 -6.30 8.26
C VAL A 424 22.61 -7.75 8.04
N LYS A 425 23.56 -8.65 8.26
CA LYS A 425 23.31 -10.08 8.25
C LYS A 425 23.04 -10.55 9.68
N VAL A 426 21.91 -11.20 9.90
CA VAL A 426 21.43 -11.57 11.23
C VAL A 426 21.07 -13.05 11.30
N GLU A 427 21.23 -13.65 12.47
CA GLU A 427 20.75 -14.99 12.78
C GLU A 427 19.53 -14.87 13.69
N VAL A 428 18.43 -15.51 13.31
CA VAL A 428 17.20 -15.55 14.09
C VAL A 428 17.42 -16.38 15.34
N THR A 429 17.18 -15.80 16.51
CA THR A 429 17.34 -16.43 17.83
C THR A 429 16.04 -16.78 18.50
N GLY A 430 14.93 -16.16 18.07
CA GLY A 430 13.59 -16.38 18.62
C GLY A 430 12.49 -15.67 17.85
N ALA A 431 11.29 -15.79 18.38
CA ALA A 431 10.10 -15.10 17.92
C ALA A 431 9.39 -14.44 19.12
N TYR A 432 8.65 -13.37 18.83
CA TYR A 432 7.75 -12.72 19.77
C TYR A 432 6.52 -12.25 18.99
N GLU A 433 5.36 -12.87 19.27
CA GLU A 433 4.12 -12.61 18.52
C GLU A 433 4.33 -12.72 17.00
N TYR A 434 4.11 -11.64 16.26
CA TYR A 434 4.31 -11.59 14.80
C TYR A 434 5.77 -11.36 14.38
N ASP A 435 6.67 -11.05 15.33
CA ASP A 435 7.99 -10.52 15.08
C ASP A 435 9.09 -11.57 15.30
N LEU A 436 10.26 -11.32 14.70
CA LEU A 436 11.47 -12.11 14.89
C LEU A 436 12.42 -11.43 15.87
N ILE A 437 13.20 -12.23 16.59
CA ILE A 437 14.34 -11.77 17.40
C ILE A 437 15.62 -12.32 16.80
N ALA A 438 16.65 -11.50 16.68
CA ALA A 438 17.90 -11.88 16.05
C ALA A 438 19.13 -11.21 16.67
N THR A 439 20.29 -11.72 16.29
CA THR A 439 21.60 -11.12 16.59
C THR A 439 22.43 -11.01 15.31
N ILE A 440 23.39 -10.07 15.28
CA ILE A 440 24.27 -9.89 14.11
C ILE A 440 25.19 -11.10 13.95
N VAL A 441 25.32 -11.57 12.71
CA VAL A 441 26.31 -12.57 12.30
C VAL A 441 27.60 -11.86 11.94
N LYS A 442 28.69 -12.16 12.65
CA LYS A 442 30.05 -11.62 12.39
C LYS A 442 30.72 -12.29 11.19
#